data_9fc71a7e2c08fe5955882e3e6724afe8
#
_entry.id   9fc71a7e2c08fe5955882e3e6724afe8
#
_cell.length_a   1.000
_cell.length_b   1.000
_cell.length_c   1.000
_cell.angle_alpha   90.00
_cell.angle_beta   90.00
_cell.angle_gamma   90.00
#
_symmetry.space_group_name_H-M   'P 1'
#
loop_
_entity.id
_entity.type
_entity.pdbx_description
1 polymer ?
#
loop_
_entity_poly.entity_id
_entity_poly.type
_entity_poly.pdbx_seq_one_letter_code
_entity_poly.pdbx_strand_id
1 'polypeptide(L)'
;MSQEERKYKSIESLELSLDRINAWISNCDQKAGILLATIGVMITVLFTTDFVDGVKNDIVSPFLNYLKFSRAYEFSLFRCLFFCFLVLVVIMCVETSFYSLKTISATTDSKSINGVDTSMVSKSYLFFQTIADMNYAEFKEFGGDEKYQDDLTSQIYINSKICAAKFAQYKIALRWFKRLVVCISIMFVFYLFV
;
A
#
# COMPACT_ATOMS: atom_id res chain seq x y z
N MET A 1 41.95 -16.18 12.33
CA MET A 1 40.92 -15.12 12.37
C MET A 1 40.79 -14.71 13.83
N SER A 2 41.19 -13.48 14.13
CA SER A 2 41.16 -12.93 15.50
C SER A 2 39.70 -12.76 15.98
N GLN A 3 39.48 -12.58 17.29
CA GLN A 3 38.12 -12.27 17.79
C GLN A 3 37.59 -10.94 17.24
N GLU A 4 38.48 -9.95 17.04
CA GLU A 4 38.15 -8.67 16.43
C GLU A 4 37.72 -8.83 14.97
N GLU A 5 38.44 -9.61 14.14
CA GLU A 5 38.00 -9.87 12.75
C GLU A 5 36.64 -10.56 12.66
N ARG A 6 36.33 -11.47 13.60
CA ARG A 6 35.00 -12.09 13.69
C ARG A 6 33.91 -11.08 14.06
N LYS A 7 34.21 -10.13 14.95
CA LYS A 7 33.32 -9.08 15.43
C LYS A 7 33.01 -8.08 14.29
N TYR A 8 34.02 -7.61 13.56
CA TYR A 8 33.88 -6.73 12.42
C TYR A 8 33.04 -7.40 11.31
N LYS A 9 33.32 -8.66 10.99
CA LYS A 9 32.55 -9.43 10.01
C LYS A 9 31.09 -9.66 10.44
N SER A 10 30.85 -9.72 11.75
CA SER A 10 29.49 -9.80 12.31
C SER A 10 28.73 -8.48 12.12
N ILE A 11 29.34 -7.32 12.40
CA ILE A 11 28.73 -5.99 12.23
C ILE A 11 28.41 -5.73 10.76
N GLU A 12 29.38 -5.94 9.86
CA GLU A 12 29.17 -5.78 8.42
C GLU A 12 28.02 -6.65 7.89
N SER A 13 27.91 -7.89 8.39
CA SER A 13 26.79 -8.77 7.99
C SER A 13 25.43 -8.28 8.49
N LEU A 14 25.36 -7.62 9.65
CA LEU A 14 24.15 -7.02 10.18
C LEU A 14 23.77 -5.76 9.39
N GLU A 15 24.73 -4.89 9.07
CA GLU A 15 24.49 -3.72 8.23
C GLU A 15 23.94 -4.12 6.87
N LEU A 16 24.56 -5.09 6.19
CA LEU A 16 24.06 -5.64 4.94
C LEU A 16 22.64 -6.23 5.04
N SER A 17 22.33 -6.83 6.19
CA SER A 17 20.99 -7.37 6.44
C SER A 17 19.95 -6.26 6.62
N LEU A 18 20.31 -5.20 7.35
CA LEU A 18 19.47 -4.02 7.53
C LEU A 18 19.19 -3.32 6.19
N ASP A 19 20.23 -3.14 5.38
CA ASP A 19 20.12 -2.53 4.04
C ASP A 19 19.20 -3.33 3.12
N ARG A 20 19.32 -4.66 3.14
CA ARG A 20 18.42 -5.53 2.37
C ARG A 20 16.96 -5.37 2.80
N ILE A 21 16.69 -5.29 4.12
CA ILE A 21 15.33 -5.11 4.62
C ILE A 21 14.79 -3.74 4.22
N ASN A 22 15.60 -2.69 4.33
CA ASN A 22 15.22 -1.34 3.91
C ASN A 22 14.95 -1.30 2.39
N ALA A 23 15.75 -1.98 1.59
CA ALA A 23 15.51 -2.12 0.15
C ALA A 23 14.19 -2.87 -0.14
N TRP A 24 13.83 -3.90 0.64
CA TRP A 24 12.54 -4.59 0.51
C TRP A 24 11.35 -3.67 0.88
N ILE A 25 11.48 -2.86 1.93
CA ILE A 25 10.47 -1.87 2.31
C ILE A 25 10.27 -0.86 1.18
N SER A 26 11.36 -0.26 0.67
CA SER A 26 11.33 0.70 -0.43
C SER A 26 10.70 0.10 -1.70
N ASN A 27 11.07 -1.13 -2.05
CA ASN A 27 10.49 -1.84 -3.20
C ASN A 27 8.98 -2.07 -3.02
N CYS A 28 8.52 -2.37 -1.81
CA CYS A 28 7.11 -2.53 -1.51
C CYS A 28 6.34 -1.21 -1.69
N ASP A 29 6.91 -0.09 -1.20
CA ASP A 29 6.33 1.24 -1.34
C ASP A 29 6.27 1.69 -2.81
N GLN A 30 7.33 1.44 -3.58
CA GLN A 30 7.36 1.72 -5.02
C GLN A 30 6.27 0.92 -5.78
N LYS A 31 6.12 -0.36 -5.50
CA LYS A 31 5.08 -1.19 -6.12
C LYS A 31 3.67 -0.70 -5.77
N ALA A 32 3.43 -0.28 -4.53
CA ALA A 32 2.16 0.29 -4.12
C ALA A 32 1.91 1.65 -4.81
N GLY A 33 2.96 2.47 -4.98
CA GLY A 33 2.90 3.72 -5.75
C GLY A 33 2.53 3.51 -7.21
N ILE A 34 3.10 2.48 -7.86
CA ILE A 34 2.74 2.11 -9.23
C ILE A 34 1.26 1.71 -9.33
N LEU A 35 0.72 0.94 -8.37
CA LEU A 35 -0.70 0.61 -8.36
C LEU A 35 -1.57 1.87 -8.25
N LEU A 36 -1.23 2.81 -7.37
CA LEU A 36 -1.95 4.08 -7.25
C LEU A 36 -1.91 4.91 -8.53
N ALA A 37 -0.74 5.03 -9.15
CA ALA A 37 -0.60 5.74 -10.41
C ALA A 37 -1.46 5.10 -11.52
N THR A 38 -1.45 3.77 -11.61
CA THR A 38 -2.27 3.02 -12.58
C THR A 38 -3.76 3.26 -12.37
N ILE A 39 -4.23 3.24 -11.11
CA ILE A 39 -5.62 3.56 -10.77
C ILE A 39 -5.95 5.00 -11.15
N GLY A 40 -5.05 5.95 -10.87
CA GLY A 40 -5.22 7.34 -11.26
C GLY A 40 -5.46 7.49 -12.77
N VAL A 41 -4.63 6.83 -13.59
CA VAL A 41 -4.83 6.81 -15.07
C VAL A 41 -6.17 6.16 -15.44
N MET A 42 -6.53 5.02 -14.85
CA MET A 42 -7.81 4.36 -15.12
C MET A 42 -9.00 5.27 -14.78
N ILE A 43 -8.97 5.95 -13.63
CA ILE A 43 -10.00 6.90 -13.22
C ILE A 43 -10.08 8.04 -14.24
N THR A 44 -8.95 8.61 -14.66
CA THR A 44 -8.93 9.71 -15.65
C THR A 44 -9.61 9.28 -16.95
N VAL A 45 -9.34 8.07 -17.44
CA VAL A 45 -9.99 7.53 -18.67
C VAL A 45 -11.50 7.33 -18.46
N LEU A 46 -11.91 6.80 -17.29
CA LEU A 46 -13.32 6.57 -16.97
C LEU A 46 -14.11 7.88 -16.75
N PHE A 47 -13.44 8.97 -16.39
CA PHE A 47 -14.06 10.27 -16.19
C PHE A 47 -13.86 11.22 -17.39
N THR A 48 -13.51 10.71 -18.58
CA THR A 48 -13.58 11.52 -19.79
C THR A 48 -15.02 11.96 -20.07
N THR A 49 -15.18 13.16 -20.61
CA THR A 49 -16.50 13.78 -20.84
C THR A 49 -17.40 12.86 -21.67
N ASP A 50 -16.87 12.28 -22.73
CA ASP A 50 -17.63 11.43 -23.64
C ASP A 50 -18.14 10.14 -22.96
N PHE A 51 -17.31 9.51 -22.12
CA PHE A 51 -17.72 8.32 -21.37
C PHE A 51 -18.75 8.66 -20.30
N VAL A 52 -18.57 9.75 -19.58
CA VAL A 52 -19.54 10.19 -18.54
C VAL A 52 -20.88 10.54 -19.16
N ASP A 53 -20.90 11.26 -20.27
CA ASP A 53 -22.14 11.63 -20.95
C ASP A 53 -22.83 10.40 -21.56
N GLY A 54 -22.09 9.46 -22.14
CA GLY A 54 -22.62 8.18 -22.60
C GLY A 54 -23.27 7.38 -21.46
N VAL A 55 -22.55 7.16 -20.36
CA VAL A 55 -23.08 6.46 -19.19
C VAL A 55 -24.30 7.15 -18.61
N LYS A 56 -24.30 8.49 -18.52
CA LYS A 56 -25.44 9.26 -18.01
C LYS A 56 -26.68 9.12 -18.89
N ASN A 57 -26.52 9.27 -20.20
CA ASN A 57 -27.65 9.30 -21.13
C ASN A 57 -28.18 7.90 -21.44
N ASP A 58 -27.30 6.92 -21.65
CA ASP A 58 -27.68 5.60 -22.14
C ASP A 58 -27.98 4.61 -21.02
N ILE A 59 -27.50 4.88 -19.77
CA ILE A 59 -27.60 3.94 -18.66
C ILE A 59 -28.31 4.55 -17.46
N VAL A 60 -27.77 5.66 -16.90
CA VAL A 60 -28.27 6.22 -15.62
C VAL A 60 -29.67 6.83 -15.79
N SER A 61 -29.89 7.64 -16.82
CA SER A 61 -31.18 8.29 -17.07
C SER A 61 -32.31 7.28 -17.36
N PRO A 62 -32.11 6.26 -18.21
CA PRO A 62 -33.13 5.21 -18.41
C PRO A 62 -33.40 4.41 -17.12
N PHE A 63 -32.36 4.08 -16.34
CA PHE A 63 -32.51 3.36 -15.08
C PHE A 63 -33.31 4.17 -14.04
N LEU A 64 -33.03 5.46 -13.87
CA LEU A 64 -33.75 6.33 -12.96
C LEU A 64 -35.20 6.54 -13.40
N ASN A 65 -35.46 6.63 -14.71
CA ASN A 65 -36.81 6.76 -15.25
C ASN A 65 -37.63 5.46 -15.07
N TYR A 66 -36.98 4.31 -15.20
CA TYR A 66 -37.58 3.01 -14.84
C TYR A 66 -37.97 2.94 -13.36
N LEU A 67 -37.09 3.36 -12.44
CA LEU A 67 -37.42 3.41 -11.01
C LEU A 67 -38.58 4.35 -10.69
N LYS A 68 -38.79 5.41 -11.48
CA LYS A 68 -39.90 6.36 -11.31
C LYS A 68 -41.22 5.85 -11.95
N PHE A 69 -41.30 4.57 -12.35
CA PHE A 69 -42.46 3.96 -12.96
C PHE A 69 -42.97 4.68 -14.25
N SER A 70 -42.05 5.33 -14.96
CA SER A 70 -42.39 5.95 -16.24
C SER A 70 -42.57 4.86 -17.32
N ARG A 71 -43.79 4.72 -17.86
CA ARG A 71 -44.13 3.69 -18.88
C ARG A 71 -43.36 3.82 -20.20
N ALA A 72 -42.52 4.82 -20.35
CA ALA A 72 -41.81 5.12 -21.60
C ALA A 72 -40.51 4.34 -21.82
N TYR A 73 -40.04 3.55 -20.83
CA TYR A 73 -38.75 2.87 -20.92
C TYR A 73 -38.86 1.37 -20.71
N GLU A 74 -38.36 0.62 -21.69
CA GLU A 74 -38.25 -0.84 -21.58
C GLU A 74 -37.09 -1.22 -20.64
N PHE A 75 -37.33 -2.24 -19.81
CA PHE A 75 -36.30 -2.82 -18.97
C PHE A 75 -35.23 -3.49 -19.81
N SER A 76 -34.00 -3.03 -19.73
CA SER A 76 -32.84 -3.69 -20.36
C SER A 76 -31.96 -4.32 -19.28
N LEU A 77 -31.87 -5.65 -19.30
CA LEU A 77 -31.02 -6.42 -18.41
C LEU A 77 -29.53 -6.01 -18.54
N PHE A 78 -29.07 -5.75 -19.76
CA PHE A 78 -27.69 -5.35 -20.04
C PHE A 78 -27.33 -4.01 -19.40
N ARG A 79 -28.25 -3.02 -19.47
CA ARG A 79 -28.04 -1.71 -18.80
C ARG A 79 -27.96 -1.84 -17.29
N CYS A 80 -28.80 -2.67 -16.69
CA CYS A 80 -28.79 -2.93 -15.26
C CYS A 80 -27.47 -3.61 -14.83
N LEU A 81 -27.03 -4.63 -15.57
CA LEU A 81 -25.75 -5.32 -15.32
C LEU A 81 -24.56 -4.37 -15.47
N PHE A 82 -24.54 -3.53 -16.50
CA PHE A 82 -23.50 -2.54 -16.70
C PHE A 82 -23.41 -1.57 -15.50
N PHE A 83 -24.55 -1.06 -15.04
CA PHE A 83 -24.60 -0.17 -13.88
C PHE A 83 -24.06 -0.87 -12.60
N CYS A 84 -24.43 -2.12 -12.36
CA CYS A 84 -23.89 -2.90 -11.25
C CYS A 84 -22.38 -3.07 -11.36
N PHE A 85 -21.84 -3.37 -12.54
CA PHE A 85 -20.41 -3.48 -12.77
C PHE A 85 -19.69 -2.13 -12.58
N LEU A 86 -20.30 -1.02 -13.00
CA LEU A 86 -19.74 0.31 -12.78
C LEU A 86 -19.59 0.62 -11.28
N VAL A 87 -20.60 0.33 -10.48
CA VAL A 87 -20.54 0.49 -9.02
C VAL A 87 -19.45 -0.39 -8.41
N LEU A 88 -19.34 -1.65 -8.85
CA LEU A 88 -18.29 -2.56 -8.41
C LEU A 88 -16.89 -2.04 -8.76
N VAL A 89 -16.69 -1.48 -9.95
CA VAL A 89 -15.42 -0.86 -10.38
C VAL A 89 -15.03 0.28 -9.42
N VAL A 90 -15.98 1.17 -9.12
CA VAL A 90 -15.71 2.28 -8.16
C VAL A 90 -15.31 1.75 -6.79
N ILE A 91 -16.03 0.78 -6.24
CA ILE A 91 -15.70 0.15 -4.96
C ILE A 91 -14.28 -0.45 -5.00
N MET A 92 -13.96 -1.21 -6.05
CA MET A 92 -12.63 -1.83 -6.20
C MET A 92 -11.51 -0.81 -6.36
N CYS A 93 -11.75 0.33 -7.02
CA CYS A 93 -10.80 1.44 -7.11
C CYS A 93 -10.52 2.01 -5.72
N VAL A 94 -11.56 2.26 -4.92
CA VAL A 94 -11.44 2.80 -3.56
C VAL A 94 -10.66 1.81 -2.66
N GLU A 95 -11.03 0.53 -2.67
CA GLU A 95 -10.35 -0.49 -1.86
C GLU A 95 -8.88 -0.65 -2.26
N THR A 96 -8.58 -0.72 -3.56
CA THR A 96 -7.19 -0.82 -4.03
C THR A 96 -6.38 0.40 -3.61
N SER A 97 -6.93 1.61 -3.76
CA SER A 97 -6.28 2.86 -3.36
C SER A 97 -6.05 2.91 -1.85
N PHE A 98 -7.04 2.53 -1.05
CA PHE A 98 -6.95 2.51 0.40
C PHE A 98 -5.82 1.60 0.90
N TYR A 99 -5.76 0.34 0.41
CA TYR A 99 -4.70 -0.59 0.81
C TYR A 99 -3.33 -0.21 0.26
N SER A 100 -3.26 0.42 -0.91
CA SER A 100 -2.01 0.95 -1.45
C SER A 100 -1.48 2.12 -0.61
N LEU A 101 -2.34 3.08 -0.24
CA LEU A 101 -1.98 4.17 0.67
C LEU A 101 -1.56 3.65 2.05
N LYS A 102 -2.26 2.65 2.58
CA LYS A 102 -1.91 2.01 3.85
C LYS A 102 -0.54 1.31 3.77
N THR A 103 -0.16 0.78 2.61
CA THR A 103 1.17 0.20 2.38
C THR A 103 2.26 1.28 2.44
N ILE A 104 2.02 2.44 1.79
CA ILE A 104 3.01 3.54 1.70
C ILE A 104 3.10 4.31 3.02
N SER A 105 2.00 4.40 3.78
CA SER A 105 1.99 5.18 5.01
C SER A 105 3.08 4.71 5.98
N ALA A 106 3.84 5.69 6.49
CA ALA A 106 4.94 5.42 7.40
C ALA A 106 4.42 4.80 8.70
N THR A 107 4.92 3.61 9.02
CA THR A 107 4.71 2.99 10.32
C THR A 107 5.92 3.35 11.18
N THR A 108 5.86 4.49 11.86
CA THR A 108 6.94 5.01 12.71
C THR A 108 6.82 4.55 14.15
N ASP A 109 5.65 4.13 14.58
CA ASP A 109 5.41 3.72 15.96
C ASP A 109 5.63 2.21 16.12
N SER A 110 6.76 1.85 16.75
CA SER A 110 7.08 0.46 17.07
C SER A 110 6.05 -0.18 18.01
N LYS A 111 5.33 0.62 18.82
CA LYS A 111 4.28 0.14 19.73
C LYS A 111 3.01 -0.30 19.00
N SER A 112 2.80 0.21 17.78
CA SER A 112 1.66 -0.20 16.94
C SER A 112 1.89 -1.54 16.23
N ILE A 113 3.13 -2.09 16.30
CA ILE A 113 3.48 -3.34 15.66
C ILE A 113 3.25 -4.48 16.66
N ASN A 114 2.25 -5.31 16.40
CA ASN A 114 1.94 -6.47 17.23
C ASN A 114 3.15 -7.39 17.38
N GLY A 115 3.55 -7.68 18.63
CA GLY A 115 4.60 -8.64 18.95
C GLY A 115 6.03 -8.06 18.97
N VAL A 116 6.18 -6.75 19.15
CA VAL A 116 7.48 -6.15 19.49
C VAL A 116 7.75 -6.37 20.98
N ASP A 117 8.88 -7.00 21.29
CA ASP A 117 9.29 -7.28 22.66
C ASP A 117 9.75 -5.97 23.33
N THR A 118 9.34 -5.77 24.58
CA THR A 118 9.72 -4.60 25.40
C THR A 118 11.17 -4.64 25.90
N SER A 119 11.88 -5.75 25.70
CA SER A 119 13.30 -5.92 26.03
C SER A 119 14.26 -5.27 25.04
N MET A 120 13.72 -4.67 23.96
CA MET A 120 14.54 -4.03 22.92
C MET A 120 15.16 -2.73 23.40
N VAL A 121 16.24 -2.31 22.72
CA VAL A 121 16.93 -1.05 22.99
C VAL A 121 15.92 0.11 22.99
N SER A 122 15.75 0.72 24.16
CA SER A 122 14.75 1.78 24.37
C SER A 122 15.08 3.08 23.64
N LYS A 123 16.36 3.29 23.32
CA LYS A 123 16.89 4.45 22.57
C LYS A 123 17.79 3.94 21.45
N SER A 124 17.33 4.06 20.21
CA SER A 124 18.13 3.72 19.04
C SER A 124 18.94 4.94 18.57
N TYR A 125 20.20 4.72 18.23
CA TYR A 125 21.08 5.71 17.61
C TYR A 125 21.14 5.59 16.09
N LEU A 126 20.39 4.63 15.53
CA LEU A 126 20.22 4.44 14.10
C LEU A 126 18.88 4.98 13.61
N PHE A 127 17.92 5.20 14.52
CA PHE A 127 16.61 5.69 14.17
C PHE A 127 16.53 7.21 14.30
N PHE A 128 16.24 7.90 13.20
CA PHE A 128 16.29 9.36 13.11
C PHE A 128 15.46 10.08 14.17
N GLN A 129 14.32 9.54 14.56
CA GLN A 129 13.42 10.19 15.53
C GLN A 129 14.00 10.14 16.95
N THR A 130 14.59 9.00 17.36
CA THR A 130 15.29 8.91 18.65
C THR A 130 16.53 9.79 18.68
N ILE A 131 17.26 9.91 17.57
CA ILE A 131 18.40 10.83 17.46
C ILE A 131 17.94 12.29 17.60
N ALA A 132 16.83 12.67 16.95
CA ALA A 132 16.29 14.02 17.02
C ALA A 132 15.82 14.41 18.43
N ASP A 133 15.36 13.44 19.21
CA ASP A 133 14.91 13.65 20.60
C ASP A 133 16.06 13.65 21.62
N MET A 134 17.28 13.25 21.21
CA MET A 134 18.48 13.25 22.07
C MET A 134 19.12 14.63 22.09
N ASN A 135 19.78 14.98 23.25
CA ASN A 135 20.69 16.11 23.27
C ASN A 135 22.06 15.73 22.67
N TYR A 136 22.78 16.72 22.16
CA TYR A 136 24.06 16.50 21.47
C TYR A 136 25.12 15.83 22.37
N ALA A 137 25.15 16.11 23.69
CA ALA A 137 26.09 15.48 24.62
C ALA A 137 25.83 13.98 24.75
N GLU A 138 24.54 13.60 24.87
CA GLU A 138 24.09 12.21 24.94
C GLU A 138 24.43 11.46 23.64
N PHE A 139 24.19 12.09 22.49
CA PHE A 139 24.53 11.51 21.18
C PHE A 139 26.04 11.32 21.01
N LYS A 140 26.87 12.27 21.50
CA LYS A 140 28.33 12.19 21.43
C LYS A 140 28.93 11.10 22.32
N GLU A 141 28.28 10.79 23.43
CA GLU A 141 28.71 9.72 24.36
C GLU A 141 28.39 8.32 23.87
N PHE A 142 27.65 8.22 22.75
CA PHE A 142 27.41 6.93 22.12
C PHE A 142 28.71 6.40 21.51
N GLY A 143 29.29 5.47 22.18
CA GLY A 143 30.55 4.84 21.76
C GLY A 143 30.67 3.44 22.34
N GLY A 144 30.64 2.44 21.46
CA GLY A 144 30.95 1.06 21.79
C GLY A 144 30.32 0.12 20.78
N ASP A 145 31.15 -0.70 20.15
CA ASP A 145 30.73 -1.66 19.12
C ASP A 145 29.61 -2.60 19.59
N GLU A 146 29.56 -2.90 20.88
CA GLU A 146 28.56 -3.81 21.45
C GLU A 146 27.17 -3.18 21.47
N LYS A 147 27.06 -1.92 21.87
CA LYS A 147 25.81 -1.16 21.83
C LYS A 147 25.33 -0.95 20.39
N TYR A 148 26.26 -0.72 19.46
CA TYR A 148 25.95 -0.58 18.03
C TYR A 148 25.41 -1.88 17.44
N GLN A 149 25.99 -3.02 17.80
CA GLN A 149 25.55 -4.33 17.36
C GLN A 149 24.15 -4.68 17.89
N ASP A 150 23.86 -4.35 19.16
CA ASP A 150 22.54 -4.55 19.76
C ASP A 150 21.47 -3.66 19.09
N ASP A 151 21.84 -2.41 18.80
CA ASP A 151 20.94 -1.48 18.10
C ASP A 151 20.67 -1.94 16.66
N LEU A 152 21.69 -2.34 15.90
CA LEU A 152 21.53 -2.94 14.57
C LEU A 152 20.58 -4.15 14.60
N THR A 153 20.77 -5.04 15.56
CA THR A 153 19.93 -6.22 15.72
C THR A 153 18.48 -5.84 16.01
N SER A 154 18.26 -4.84 16.86
CA SER A 154 16.93 -4.30 17.18
C SER A 154 16.28 -3.67 15.96
N GLN A 155 17.02 -2.86 15.19
CA GLN A 155 16.52 -2.24 13.95
C GLN A 155 16.18 -3.27 12.87
N ILE A 156 17.01 -4.30 12.69
CA ILE A 156 16.74 -5.43 11.78
C ILE A 156 15.42 -6.08 12.15
N TYR A 157 15.18 -6.36 13.43
CA TYR A 157 13.96 -7.01 13.87
C TYR A 157 12.73 -6.13 13.64
N ILE A 158 12.78 -4.84 14.05
CA ILE A 158 11.68 -3.89 13.87
C ILE A 158 11.36 -3.70 12.38
N ASN A 159 12.38 -3.43 11.56
CA ASN A 159 12.19 -3.20 10.13
C ASN A 159 11.69 -4.46 9.41
N SER A 160 12.07 -5.66 9.86
CA SER A 160 11.52 -6.92 9.35
C SER A 160 10.01 -7.04 9.62
N LYS A 161 9.55 -6.65 10.81
CA LYS A 161 8.11 -6.63 11.16
C LYS A 161 7.35 -5.60 10.31
N ILE A 162 7.92 -4.39 10.16
CA ILE A 162 7.36 -3.35 9.28
C ILE A 162 7.25 -3.87 7.84
N CYS A 163 8.32 -4.46 7.33
CA CYS A 163 8.37 -5.04 6.00
C CYS A 163 7.28 -6.08 5.79
N ALA A 164 7.13 -7.03 6.72
CA ALA A 164 6.11 -8.06 6.66
C ALA A 164 4.70 -7.47 6.67
N ALA A 165 4.43 -6.46 7.51
CA ALA A 165 3.15 -5.77 7.58
C ALA A 165 2.83 -5.04 6.28
N LYS A 166 3.79 -4.31 5.70
CA LYS A 166 3.65 -3.62 4.40
C LYS A 166 3.35 -4.60 3.27
N PHE A 167 4.09 -5.71 3.18
CA PHE A 167 3.82 -6.74 2.17
C PHE A 167 2.45 -7.40 2.34
N ALA A 168 1.95 -7.55 3.57
CA ALA A 168 0.61 -8.06 3.82
C ALA A 168 -0.46 -7.12 3.24
N GLN A 169 -0.34 -5.80 3.47
CA GLN A 169 -1.24 -4.79 2.90
C GLN A 169 -1.14 -4.73 1.38
N TYR A 170 0.08 -4.73 0.83
CA TYR A 170 0.31 -4.77 -0.62
C TYR A 170 -0.35 -5.97 -1.30
N LYS A 171 -0.25 -7.17 -0.69
CA LYS A 171 -0.92 -8.36 -1.22
C LYS A 171 -2.45 -8.22 -1.27
N ILE A 172 -3.04 -7.48 -0.33
CA ILE A 172 -4.48 -7.17 -0.34
C ILE A 172 -4.78 -6.20 -1.48
N ALA A 173 -4.03 -5.09 -1.60
CA ALA A 173 -4.16 -4.13 -2.69
C ALA A 173 -4.07 -4.82 -4.07
N LEU A 174 -3.07 -5.68 -4.25
CA LEU A 174 -2.88 -6.41 -5.51
C LEU A 174 -4.03 -7.37 -5.83
N ARG A 175 -4.66 -7.99 -4.82
CA ARG A 175 -5.86 -8.83 -5.03
C ARG A 175 -7.05 -8.00 -5.51
N TRP A 176 -7.28 -6.84 -4.90
CA TRP A 176 -8.33 -5.93 -5.34
C TRP A 176 -8.08 -5.39 -6.73
N PHE A 177 -6.83 -5.01 -7.03
CA PHE A 177 -6.42 -4.56 -8.37
C PHE A 177 -6.66 -5.63 -9.45
N LYS A 178 -6.30 -6.88 -9.20
CA LYS A 178 -6.60 -7.98 -10.15
C LYS A 178 -8.09 -8.13 -10.42
N ARG A 179 -8.93 -8.06 -9.39
CA ARG A 179 -10.39 -8.10 -9.53
C ARG A 179 -10.92 -6.90 -10.30
N LEU A 180 -10.35 -5.71 -10.03
CA LEU A 180 -10.68 -4.48 -10.76
C LEU A 180 -10.44 -4.63 -12.25
N VAL A 181 -9.26 -5.12 -12.66
CA VAL A 181 -8.93 -5.34 -14.08
C VAL A 181 -9.93 -6.29 -14.74
N VAL A 182 -10.25 -7.41 -14.09
CA VAL A 182 -11.25 -8.37 -14.61
C VAL A 182 -12.64 -7.72 -14.72
N CYS A 183 -13.06 -6.97 -13.70
CA CYS A 183 -14.35 -6.29 -13.67
C CYS A 183 -14.47 -5.25 -14.80
N ILE A 184 -13.44 -4.44 -15.02
CA ILE A 184 -13.40 -3.48 -16.14
C ILE A 184 -13.47 -4.19 -17.48
N SER A 185 -12.75 -5.30 -17.64
CA SER A 185 -12.80 -6.07 -18.91
C SER A 185 -14.21 -6.61 -19.19
N ILE A 186 -14.89 -7.13 -18.18
CA ILE A 186 -16.27 -7.61 -18.30
C ILE A 186 -17.22 -6.43 -18.61
N MET A 187 -17.07 -5.31 -17.88
CA MET A 187 -17.87 -4.10 -18.10
C MET A 187 -17.73 -3.59 -19.54
N PHE A 188 -16.52 -3.60 -20.09
CA PHE A 188 -16.28 -3.20 -21.47
C PHE A 188 -16.99 -4.11 -22.47
N VAL A 189 -17.02 -5.43 -22.25
CA VAL A 189 -17.78 -6.36 -23.08
C VAL A 189 -19.27 -6.02 -23.03
N PHE A 190 -19.86 -5.77 -21.86
CA PHE A 190 -21.26 -5.38 -21.75
C PHE A 190 -21.56 -4.05 -22.42
N TYR A 191 -20.63 -3.10 -22.39
CA TYR A 191 -20.78 -1.81 -23.07
C TYR A 191 -20.96 -1.94 -24.58
N LEU A 192 -20.39 -2.98 -25.21
CA LEU A 192 -20.57 -3.23 -26.64
C LEU A 192 -21.99 -3.69 -27.01
N PHE A 193 -22.81 -4.09 -26.04
CA PHE A 193 -24.21 -4.57 -26.26
C PHE A 193 -25.27 -3.59 -25.74
N VAL A 194 -24.88 -2.43 -25.19
CA VAL A 194 -25.75 -1.38 -24.68
C VAL A 194 -25.95 -0.28 -25.72
#